data_30503074e0c925b430f7e92d62f53cdb
#
_entry.id   30503074e0c925b430f7e92d62f53cdb
#
_cell.length_a   1.000
_cell.length_b   1.000
_cell.length_c   1.000
_cell.angle_alpha   90.00
_cell.angle_beta   90.00
_cell.angle_gamma   90.00
#
_symmetry.space_group_name_H-M   'P 1'
#
loop_
_entity.id
_entity.type
_entity.pdbx_description
1 polymer ?
#
loop_
_entity_poly.entity_id
_entity_poly.type
_entity_poly.pdbx_seq_one_letter_code
_entity_poly.pdbx_strand_id
1 'polypeptide(L)'
;MNAINNHRKRVFVSGCYDLLHSGHVEFFRQAAQYGDLYVGIGSDETILHYKKHRTVYPERERLFMVKAIRYVKDAFINAGDGVMDFVPTVEELRPDIFVVNEDGASDEKEALCRRMGMEYIVLPRIPSEGLTARSSTDLKKQTCSIPTRLDLAGTWIDQPYVSRYGAGWAITISLEPTFEIQDRCGLSTSTRNRIRSIWPYKLPDMDPEMLARLVFCFENDPERSDGIISGAQDAIGICMPGLVRHYYDGHYWPIRFESCHDEEILSWLEEKLCLVPMFPRRDGCSVVKDAQIDVQHVQALTTAAEECWKAILSRDLEHFAAAYKASFQAQISMFPAMMQPGVQDFIDRYSVMDGVLAWKMPGAGGGGYLALVCRNEDCIPEGAIRLTIRRRNSGNKF
;
A
#
# COMPACT_ATOMS: atom_id res chain seq x y z
N MET A 1 46.93 -44.61 -3.86
CA MET A 1 46.57 -43.27 -3.30
C MET A 1 45.16 -42.95 -3.72
N ASN A 2 44.20 -43.23 -2.83
CA ASN A 2 42.80 -42.88 -3.08
C ASN A 2 42.66 -41.39 -2.95
N ALA A 3 42.39 -40.70 -4.05
CA ALA A 3 41.96 -39.32 -4.03
C ALA A 3 40.59 -39.30 -3.30
N ILE A 4 40.60 -38.84 -2.05
CA ILE A 4 39.36 -38.50 -1.33
C ILE A 4 38.76 -37.35 -2.14
N ASN A 5 37.73 -37.69 -2.91
CA ASN A 5 36.92 -36.72 -3.63
C ASN A 5 36.16 -35.92 -2.56
N ASN A 6 36.78 -34.83 -2.07
CA ASN A 6 36.25 -33.97 -1.05
C ASN A 6 35.14 -33.06 -1.67
N HIS A 7 34.05 -33.72 -2.14
CA HIS A 7 32.91 -33.01 -2.70
C HIS A 7 32.22 -32.33 -1.54
N ARG A 8 32.32 -31.01 -1.46
CA ARG A 8 31.65 -30.19 -0.42
C ARG A 8 30.13 -30.35 -0.59
N LYS A 9 29.41 -30.69 0.47
CA LYS A 9 27.96 -30.89 0.43
C LYS A 9 27.26 -29.67 -0.16
N ARG A 10 26.25 -29.89 -0.99
CA ARG A 10 25.36 -28.83 -1.48
C ARG A 10 24.28 -28.59 -0.44
N VAL A 11 24.22 -27.37 0.05
CA VAL A 11 23.24 -26.89 1.03
C VAL A 11 22.24 -26.00 0.33
N PHE A 12 20.96 -26.23 0.55
CA PHE A 12 19.89 -25.42 -0.03
C PHE A 12 19.06 -24.74 1.05
N VAL A 13 18.67 -23.49 0.79
CA VAL A 13 17.70 -22.74 1.58
C VAL A 13 16.72 -22.05 0.64
N SER A 14 15.47 -21.85 1.06
CA SER A 14 14.48 -21.09 0.28
C SER A 14 13.78 -20.05 1.13
N GLY A 15 13.47 -18.90 0.52
CA GLY A 15 12.76 -17.82 1.18
C GLY A 15 12.44 -16.63 0.29
N CYS A 16 11.73 -15.65 0.84
CA CYS A 16 11.40 -14.41 0.13
C CYS A 16 12.60 -13.45 0.03
N TYR A 17 13.35 -13.29 1.12
CA TYR A 17 14.51 -12.39 1.27
C TYR A 17 14.25 -10.93 0.86
N ASP A 18 13.01 -10.48 1.04
CA ASP A 18 12.65 -9.08 0.82
C ASP A 18 13.15 -8.21 1.97
N LEU A 19 13.60 -6.96 1.67
CA LEU A 19 14.30 -6.10 2.63
C LEU A 19 15.45 -6.86 3.34
N LEU A 20 16.45 -7.26 2.56
CA LEU A 20 17.59 -8.00 3.07
C LEU A 20 18.19 -7.32 4.31
N HIS A 21 18.34 -8.06 5.41
CA HIS A 21 18.80 -7.56 6.69
C HIS A 21 19.77 -8.53 7.38
N SER A 22 20.38 -8.09 8.50
CA SER A 22 21.37 -8.87 9.24
C SER A 22 20.91 -10.29 9.62
N GLY A 23 19.64 -10.50 9.92
CA GLY A 23 19.09 -11.82 10.22
C GLY A 23 19.16 -12.79 9.03
N HIS A 24 18.94 -12.32 7.79
CA HIS A 24 19.11 -13.14 6.60
C HIS A 24 20.59 -13.49 6.38
N VAL A 25 21.48 -12.51 6.54
CA VAL A 25 22.94 -12.72 6.38
C VAL A 25 23.45 -13.73 7.41
N GLU A 26 22.99 -13.64 8.65
CA GLU A 26 23.37 -14.58 9.71
C GLU A 26 22.84 -16.00 9.42
N PHE A 27 21.62 -16.13 8.95
CA PHE A 27 21.07 -17.41 8.50
C PHE A 27 21.94 -18.05 7.38
N PHE A 28 22.31 -17.25 6.39
CA PHE A 28 23.22 -17.74 5.32
C PHE A 28 24.59 -18.14 5.86
N ARG A 29 25.13 -17.37 6.82
CA ARG A 29 26.40 -17.71 7.47
C ARG A 29 26.34 -19.05 8.19
N GLN A 30 25.25 -19.30 8.94
CA GLN A 30 25.05 -20.57 9.66
C GLN A 30 24.82 -21.73 8.67
N ALA A 31 23.98 -21.55 7.67
CA ALA A 31 23.72 -22.59 6.65
C ALA A 31 24.99 -22.96 5.86
N ALA A 32 25.83 -21.99 5.52
CA ALA A 32 27.07 -22.21 4.80
C ALA A 32 28.15 -23.01 5.59
N GLN A 33 27.95 -23.21 6.91
CA GLN A 33 28.84 -24.08 7.69
C GLN A 33 28.68 -25.56 7.31
N TYR A 34 27.55 -25.95 6.76
CA TYR A 34 27.25 -27.31 6.35
C TYR A 34 27.77 -27.67 4.94
N GLY A 35 28.10 -26.67 4.11
CA GLY A 35 28.58 -26.90 2.76
C GLY A 35 28.52 -25.67 1.85
N ASP A 36 28.49 -25.88 0.54
CA ASP A 36 28.29 -24.84 -0.47
C ASP A 36 26.82 -24.46 -0.52
N LEU A 37 26.51 -23.20 -0.14
CA LEU A 37 25.16 -22.71 0.04
C LEU A 37 24.55 -22.23 -1.28
N TYR A 38 23.39 -22.79 -1.64
CA TYR A 38 22.54 -22.38 -2.74
C TYR A 38 21.21 -21.83 -2.20
N VAL A 39 20.73 -20.73 -2.77
CA VAL A 39 19.56 -20.00 -2.25
C VAL A 39 18.47 -19.92 -3.30
N GLY A 40 17.30 -20.50 -3.00
CA GLY A 40 16.06 -20.32 -3.76
C GLY A 40 15.33 -19.07 -3.30
N ILE A 41 14.89 -18.24 -4.25
CA ILE A 41 14.18 -16.99 -3.99
C ILE A 41 12.77 -17.12 -4.56
N GLY A 42 11.74 -16.95 -3.73
CA GLY A 42 10.35 -16.95 -4.20
C GLY A 42 10.11 -15.84 -5.23
N SER A 43 9.43 -16.18 -6.34
CA SER A 43 9.07 -15.22 -7.38
C SER A 43 8.12 -14.15 -6.87
N ASP A 44 8.06 -12.99 -7.52
CA ASP A 44 7.14 -11.93 -7.18
C ASP A 44 5.68 -12.38 -7.31
N GLU A 45 5.39 -13.20 -8.32
CA GLU A 45 4.07 -13.79 -8.56
C GLU A 45 3.67 -14.74 -7.42
N THR A 46 4.52 -15.70 -7.06
CA THR A 46 4.28 -16.62 -5.95
C THR A 46 4.03 -15.87 -4.64
N ILE A 47 4.85 -14.86 -4.34
CA ILE A 47 4.70 -14.10 -3.09
C ILE A 47 3.40 -13.30 -3.08
N LEU A 48 3.05 -12.64 -4.19
CA LEU A 48 1.79 -11.90 -4.31
C LEU A 48 0.59 -12.85 -4.13
N HIS A 49 0.63 -14.02 -4.76
CA HIS A 49 -0.46 -15.00 -4.67
C HIS A 49 -0.69 -15.50 -3.23
N TYR A 50 0.40 -15.82 -2.50
CA TYR A 50 0.31 -16.41 -1.16
C TYR A 50 0.25 -15.41 -0.02
N LYS A 51 1.05 -14.35 -0.07
CA LYS A 51 1.10 -13.34 1.00
C LYS A 51 0.11 -12.20 0.79
N LYS A 52 -0.58 -12.17 -0.38
CA LYS A 52 -1.55 -11.13 -0.75
C LYS A 52 -0.98 -9.70 -0.71
N HIS A 53 0.35 -9.58 -0.80
CA HIS A 53 1.05 -8.30 -0.89
C HIS A 53 2.29 -8.42 -1.75
N ARG A 54 2.68 -7.32 -2.39
CA ARG A 54 3.91 -7.25 -3.19
C ARG A 54 5.16 -7.19 -2.32
N THR A 55 6.28 -7.62 -2.89
CA THR A 55 7.62 -7.38 -2.32
C THR A 55 8.01 -5.92 -2.49
N VAL A 56 8.86 -5.40 -1.59
CA VAL A 56 9.46 -4.06 -1.72
C VAL A 56 10.46 -4.06 -2.87
N TYR A 57 11.32 -5.08 -2.93
CA TYR A 57 12.28 -5.27 -4.00
C TYR A 57 11.80 -6.35 -4.99
N PRO A 58 11.81 -6.06 -6.31
CA PRO A 58 11.52 -7.07 -7.32
C PRO A 58 12.45 -8.28 -7.22
N GLU A 59 12.00 -9.45 -7.64
CA GLU A 59 12.75 -10.72 -7.54
C GLU A 59 14.17 -10.64 -8.13
N ARG A 60 14.36 -9.89 -9.22
CA ARG A 60 15.69 -9.69 -9.84
C ARG A 60 16.64 -8.90 -8.95
N GLU A 61 16.12 -7.90 -8.25
CA GLU A 61 16.93 -7.12 -7.30
C GLU A 61 17.24 -7.93 -6.04
N ARG A 62 16.28 -8.70 -5.54
CA ARG A 62 16.49 -9.64 -4.43
C ARG A 62 17.54 -10.69 -4.79
N LEU A 63 17.48 -11.25 -6.00
CA LEU A 63 18.46 -12.19 -6.54
C LEU A 63 19.85 -11.56 -6.61
N PHE A 64 19.95 -10.34 -7.12
CA PHE A 64 21.24 -9.62 -7.22
C PHE A 64 21.87 -9.41 -5.82
N MET A 65 21.10 -8.96 -4.84
CA MET A 65 21.59 -8.75 -3.48
C MET A 65 22.01 -10.06 -2.81
N VAL A 66 21.23 -11.14 -2.94
CA VAL A 66 21.55 -12.43 -2.35
C VAL A 66 22.80 -13.03 -2.97
N LYS A 67 22.99 -12.93 -4.29
CA LYS A 67 24.23 -13.38 -4.97
C LYS A 67 25.48 -12.64 -4.51
N ALA A 68 25.34 -11.40 -4.04
CA ALA A 68 26.45 -10.60 -3.52
C ALA A 68 26.89 -10.99 -2.10
N ILE A 69 26.13 -11.86 -1.41
CA ILE A 69 26.45 -12.30 -0.05
C ILE A 69 27.58 -13.34 -0.10
N ARG A 70 28.70 -13.06 0.54
CA ARG A 70 29.90 -13.90 0.52
C ARG A 70 29.71 -15.36 0.98
N TYR A 71 28.63 -15.67 1.68
CA TYR A 71 28.31 -17.02 2.16
C TYR A 71 27.53 -17.83 1.12
N VAL A 72 26.97 -17.18 0.09
CA VAL A 72 26.15 -17.78 -0.96
C VAL A 72 27.04 -18.18 -2.13
N LYS A 73 26.95 -19.45 -2.53
CA LYS A 73 27.65 -19.99 -3.70
C LYS A 73 26.95 -19.59 -4.98
N ASP A 74 25.60 -19.74 -5.02
CA ASP A 74 24.75 -19.26 -6.09
C ASP A 74 23.30 -19.10 -5.59
N ALA A 75 22.48 -18.38 -6.34
CA ALA A 75 21.07 -18.18 -6.00
C ALA A 75 20.21 -18.19 -7.28
N PHE A 76 18.94 -18.61 -7.14
CA PHE A 76 17.99 -18.79 -8.23
C PHE A 76 16.62 -18.25 -7.85
N ILE A 77 15.85 -17.75 -8.82
CA ILE A 77 14.42 -17.53 -8.64
C ILE A 77 13.75 -18.89 -8.77
N ASN A 78 12.93 -19.27 -7.78
CA ASN A 78 12.21 -20.54 -7.81
C ASN A 78 11.24 -20.58 -8.99
N ALA A 79 11.18 -21.71 -9.68
CA ALA A 79 10.38 -21.91 -10.88
C ALA A 79 9.00 -22.52 -10.61
N GLY A 80 8.74 -22.95 -9.37
CA GLY A 80 7.47 -23.53 -8.96
C GLY A 80 6.49 -22.47 -8.45
N ASP A 81 5.36 -22.96 -7.95
CA ASP A 81 4.30 -22.17 -7.36
C ASP A 81 4.00 -22.65 -5.94
N GLY A 82 3.44 -21.76 -5.12
CA GLY A 82 3.00 -22.11 -3.79
C GLY A 82 4.04 -22.06 -2.70
N VAL A 83 3.66 -22.61 -1.56
CA VAL A 83 4.54 -22.72 -0.38
C VAL A 83 5.79 -23.57 -0.67
N MET A 84 5.67 -24.44 -1.65
CA MET A 84 6.71 -25.37 -2.11
C MET A 84 7.28 -24.98 -3.48
N ASP A 85 7.30 -23.70 -3.82
CA ASP A 85 7.77 -23.13 -5.09
C ASP A 85 9.20 -23.54 -5.48
N PHE A 86 9.99 -23.94 -4.51
CA PHE A 86 11.38 -24.37 -4.67
C PHE A 86 11.54 -25.83 -5.14
N VAL A 87 10.48 -26.62 -5.21
CA VAL A 87 10.58 -28.06 -5.56
C VAL A 87 11.29 -28.30 -6.90
N PRO A 88 10.94 -27.63 -8.01
CA PRO A 88 11.66 -27.81 -9.28
C PRO A 88 13.15 -27.48 -9.16
N THR A 89 13.50 -26.44 -8.42
CA THR A 89 14.91 -26.04 -8.19
C THR A 89 15.67 -27.12 -7.41
N VAL A 90 15.04 -27.71 -6.39
CA VAL A 90 15.64 -28.78 -5.59
C VAL A 90 15.80 -30.06 -6.41
N GLU A 91 14.85 -30.40 -7.27
CA GLU A 91 14.92 -31.56 -8.16
C GLU A 91 16.06 -31.47 -9.18
N GLU A 92 16.33 -30.26 -9.68
CA GLU A 92 17.43 -29.98 -10.58
C GLU A 92 18.80 -29.95 -9.86
N LEU A 93 18.87 -29.18 -8.77
CA LEU A 93 20.08 -28.95 -7.98
C LEU A 93 20.54 -30.22 -7.24
N ARG A 94 19.60 -31.04 -6.77
CA ARG A 94 19.83 -32.24 -5.91
C ARG A 94 20.77 -31.92 -4.75
N PRO A 95 20.37 -31.05 -3.82
CA PRO A 95 21.20 -30.73 -2.66
C PRO A 95 21.27 -31.91 -1.70
N ASP A 96 22.34 -31.96 -0.91
CA ASP A 96 22.53 -32.96 0.14
C ASP A 96 21.79 -32.60 1.42
N ILE A 97 21.62 -31.28 1.65
CA ILE A 97 21.04 -30.71 2.88
C ILE A 97 20.04 -29.61 2.54
N PHE A 98 18.88 -29.64 3.17
CA PHE A 98 17.93 -28.53 3.17
C PHE A 98 17.86 -27.90 4.54
N VAL A 99 18.20 -26.61 4.64
CA VAL A 99 18.22 -25.87 5.91
C VAL A 99 17.07 -24.86 5.93
N VAL A 100 16.36 -24.80 7.04
CA VAL A 100 15.30 -23.83 7.31
C VAL A 100 15.52 -23.17 8.67
N ASN A 101 14.94 -21.98 8.86
CA ASN A 101 14.75 -21.43 10.21
C ASN A 101 13.53 -22.11 10.88
N GLU A 102 13.46 -22.05 12.21
CA GLU A 102 12.34 -22.57 13.01
C GLU A 102 10.96 -22.04 12.57
N ASP A 103 10.88 -20.77 12.13
CA ASP A 103 9.65 -20.16 11.61
C ASP A 103 9.30 -20.60 10.17
N GLY A 104 10.22 -21.22 9.48
CA GLY A 104 10.03 -21.77 8.14
C GLY A 104 9.94 -23.29 8.10
N ALA A 105 10.01 -23.97 9.24
CA ALA A 105 9.89 -25.42 9.33
C ALA A 105 8.46 -25.89 9.07
N SER A 106 8.30 -27.00 8.33
CA SER A 106 7.00 -27.66 8.16
C SER A 106 7.17 -29.16 7.86
N ASP A 107 6.13 -29.93 8.19
CA ASP A 107 6.08 -31.36 7.95
C ASP A 107 6.19 -31.71 6.47
N GLU A 108 5.67 -30.86 5.58
CA GLU A 108 5.72 -31.04 4.13
C GLU A 108 7.15 -30.92 3.60
N LYS A 109 7.95 -29.99 4.12
CA LYS A 109 9.37 -29.83 3.76
C LYS A 109 10.20 -31.00 4.28
N GLU A 110 9.94 -31.44 5.49
CA GLU A 110 10.60 -32.62 6.05
C GLU A 110 10.27 -33.90 5.25
N ALA A 111 8.99 -34.08 4.88
CA ALA A 111 8.56 -35.19 4.04
C ALA A 111 9.22 -35.16 2.64
N LEU A 112 9.36 -33.98 2.04
CA LEU A 112 10.10 -33.81 0.78
C LEU A 112 11.55 -34.22 0.94
N CYS A 113 12.24 -33.76 1.98
CA CYS A 113 13.64 -34.10 2.25
C CYS A 113 13.80 -35.62 2.42
N ARG A 114 12.94 -36.27 3.19
CA ARG A 114 12.93 -37.73 3.38
C ARG A 114 12.74 -38.47 2.05
N ARG A 115 11.82 -38.02 1.19
CA ARG A 115 11.56 -38.60 -0.12
C ARG A 115 12.74 -38.46 -1.07
N MET A 116 13.46 -37.35 -1.01
CA MET A 116 14.59 -37.05 -1.88
C MET A 116 15.94 -37.48 -1.29
N GLY A 117 15.98 -38.03 -0.09
CA GLY A 117 17.23 -38.46 0.57
C GLY A 117 18.11 -37.29 1.03
N MET A 118 17.52 -36.11 1.27
CA MET A 118 18.19 -34.94 1.80
C MET A 118 18.16 -34.92 3.32
N GLU A 119 19.20 -34.40 3.94
CA GLU A 119 19.21 -34.07 5.37
C GLU A 119 18.38 -32.80 5.60
N TYR A 120 17.48 -32.80 6.57
CA TYR A 120 16.65 -31.66 6.95
C TYR A 120 17.16 -31.05 8.25
N ILE A 121 17.57 -29.77 8.23
CA ILE A 121 18.14 -29.08 9.37
C ILE A 121 17.30 -27.84 9.70
N VAL A 122 16.88 -27.72 10.94
CA VAL A 122 16.17 -26.55 11.47
C VAL A 122 17.12 -25.74 12.34
N LEU A 123 17.36 -24.48 11.98
CA LEU A 123 18.22 -23.57 12.73
C LEU A 123 17.39 -22.61 13.59
N PRO A 124 17.83 -22.31 14.82
CA PRO A 124 17.22 -21.28 15.64
C PRO A 124 17.49 -19.89 15.06
N ARG A 125 16.54 -19.00 15.24
CA ARG A 125 16.63 -17.62 14.76
C ARG A 125 17.40 -16.72 15.75
N ILE A 126 18.70 -16.89 15.83
CA ILE A 126 19.58 -16.16 16.74
C ILE A 126 20.30 -15.06 15.95
N PRO A 127 20.20 -13.78 16.35
CA PRO A 127 20.98 -12.71 15.72
C PRO A 127 22.47 -12.91 15.96
N SER A 128 23.31 -12.40 15.05
CA SER A 128 24.75 -12.37 15.23
C SER A 128 25.11 -11.51 16.44
N GLU A 129 26.22 -11.84 17.09
CA GLU A 129 26.68 -11.14 18.30
C GLU A 129 26.78 -9.63 18.08
N GLY A 130 26.24 -8.87 19.04
CA GLY A 130 26.20 -7.40 18.98
C GLY A 130 25.12 -6.81 18.06
N LEU A 131 24.30 -7.65 17.38
CA LEU A 131 23.22 -7.19 16.51
C LEU A 131 21.84 -7.48 17.13
N THR A 132 20.91 -6.56 16.89
CA THR A 132 19.51 -6.76 17.29
C THR A 132 18.78 -7.69 16.31
N ALA A 133 17.82 -8.49 16.84
CA ALA A 133 16.91 -9.25 16.00
C ALA A 133 16.12 -8.31 15.07
N ARG A 134 16.00 -8.69 13.79
CA ARG A 134 15.24 -7.94 12.79
C ARG A 134 14.33 -8.87 12.01
N SER A 135 13.18 -8.33 11.60
CA SER A 135 12.30 -9.00 10.64
C SER A 135 11.98 -8.07 9.48
N SER A 136 11.75 -8.62 8.29
CA SER A 136 11.28 -7.84 7.15
C SER A 136 9.94 -7.16 7.42
N THR A 137 9.06 -7.80 8.20
CA THR A 137 7.77 -7.22 8.62
C THR A 137 7.95 -5.96 9.46
N ASP A 138 8.88 -5.97 10.44
CA ASP A 138 9.12 -4.79 11.27
C ASP A 138 9.82 -3.67 10.49
N LEU A 139 10.72 -4.03 9.58
CA LEU A 139 11.34 -3.05 8.67
C LEU A 139 10.29 -2.40 7.75
N LYS A 140 9.36 -3.17 7.20
CA LYS A 140 8.25 -2.65 6.40
C LYS A 140 7.39 -1.67 7.20
N LYS A 141 7.05 -2.00 8.44
CA LYS A 141 6.31 -1.09 9.33
C LYS A 141 7.08 0.21 9.61
N GLN A 142 8.39 0.15 9.79
CA GLN A 142 9.22 1.33 10.03
C GLN A 142 9.32 2.26 8.81
N THR A 143 9.38 1.70 7.60
CA THR A 143 9.47 2.49 6.37
C THR A 143 8.13 3.07 5.91
N CYS A 144 7.00 2.50 6.35
CA CYS A 144 5.65 2.88 5.93
C CYS A 144 4.77 3.33 7.11
N SER A 145 5.29 4.18 7.99
CA SER A 145 4.64 4.50 9.26
C SER A 145 3.59 5.61 9.22
N ILE A 146 3.51 6.37 8.13
CA ILE A 146 2.55 7.46 7.99
C ILE A 146 1.32 6.97 7.22
N PRO A 147 0.10 7.08 7.80
CA PRO A 147 -1.13 6.71 7.13
C PRO A 147 -1.33 7.41 5.80
N THR A 148 -2.16 6.83 4.96
CA THR A 148 -2.51 7.38 3.66
C THR A 148 -3.98 7.76 3.65
N ARG A 149 -4.33 8.89 3.03
CA ARG A 149 -5.71 9.30 2.83
C ARG A 149 -6.22 8.84 1.47
N LEU A 150 -7.42 8.27 1.43
CA LEU A 150 -8.21 8.13 0.22
C LEU A 150 -9.48 8.96 0.33
N ASP A 151 -9.74 9.83 -0.64
CA ASP A 151 -10.98 10.58 -0.73
C ASP A 151 -12.03 9.80 -1.52
N LEU A 152 -13.22 9.69 -0.95
CA LEU A 152 -14.33 8.97 -1.55
C LEU A 152 -15.23 9.92 -2.36
N ALA A 153 -15.53 11.11 -1.83
CA ALA A 153 -16.36 12.09 -2.50
C ALA A 153 -16.08 13.52 -2.00
N GLY A 154 -16.52 14.52 -2.73
CA GLY A 154 -16.40 15.94 -2.33
C GLY A 154 -14.98 16.50 -2.43
N THR A 155 -14.10 15.87 -3.19
CA THR A 155 -12.72 16.35 -3.38
C THR A 155 -12.69 17.77 -3.95
N TRP A 156 -11.82 18.64 -3.44
CA TRP A 156 -11.69 20.07 -3.72
C TRP A 156 -12.63 20.99 -2.95
N ILE A 157 -13.66 20.47 -2.25
CA ILE A 157 -14.57 21.33 -1.47
C ILE A 157 -13.85 22.04 -0.28
N ASP A 158 -12.71 21.50 0.15
CA ASP A 158 -11.82 22.08 1.17
C ASP A 158 -11.05 23.33 0.69
N GLN A 159 -11.22 23.68 -0.59
CA GLN A 159 -10.65 24.90 -1.14
C GLN A 159 -11.70 26.03 -1.09
N PRO A 160 -11.43 27.18 -0.45
CA PRO A 160 -12.38 28.31 -0.36
C PRO A 160 -12.83 28.84 -1.72
N TYR A 161 -11.98 28.76 -2.75
CA TYR A 161 -12.36 29.18 -4.08
C TYR A 161 -13.36 28.21 -4.76
N VAL A 162 -13.60 27.02 -4.18
CA VAL A 162 -14.66 26.08 -4.55
C VAL A 162 -15.86 26.24 -3.61
N SER A 163 -15.65 26.07 -2.29
CA SER A 163 -16.74 26.02 -1.31
C SER A 163 -17.49 27.36 -1.13
N ARG A 164 -16.95 28.47 -1.59
CA ARG A 164 -17.69 29.75 -1.65
C ARG A 164 -18.89 29.73 -2.62
N TYR A 165 -18.92 28.81 -3.59
CA TYR A 165 -20.04 28.66 -4.51
C TYR A 165 -21.14 27.70 -3.98
N GLY A 166 -20.83 26.94 -2.95
CA GLY A 166 -21.75 26.02 -2.30
C GLY A 166 -21.04 25.24 -1.20
N ALA A 167 -21.56 25.35 0.03
CA ALA A 167 -21.02 24.62 1.16
C ALA A 167 -21.29 23.10 1.02
N GLY A 168 -20.40 22.25 1.53
CA GLY A 168 -20.57 20.82 1.40
C GLY A 168 -19.55 19.95 2.13
N TRP A 169 -19.70 18.65 1.99
CA TRP A 169 -18.88 17.65 2.63
C TRP A 169 -17.76 17.13 1.70
N ALA A 170 -16.58 16.94 2.26
CA ALA A 170 -15.61 15.98 1.76
C ALA A 170 -15.67 14.71 2.60
N ILE A 171 -15.46 13.56 1.96
CA ILE A 171 -15.47 12.23 2.62
C ILE A 171 -14.12 11.57 2.38
N THR A 172 -13.48 11.16 3.47
CA THR A 172 -12.16 10.52 3.44
C THR A 172 -12.13 9.27 4.30
N ILE A 173 -11.27 8.32 3.92
CA ILE A 173 -10.84 7.21 4.78
C ILE A 173 -9.34 7.31 5.03
N SER A 174 -8.93 6.97 6.25
CA SER A 174 -7.53 6.82 6.63
C SER A 174 -7.11 5.38 6.43
N LEU A 175 -6.10 5.14 5.63
CA LEU A 175 -5.58 3.82 5.33
C LEU A 175 -4.36 3.49 6.20
N GLU A 176 -4.26 2.23 6.62
CA GLU A 176 -3.06 1.73 7.27
C GLU A 176 -1.84 1.93 6.37
N PRO A 177 -0.70 2.28 6.96
CA PRO A 177 0.55 2.42 6.20
C PRO A 177 0.90 1.11 5.49
N THR A 178 1.15 1.19 4.20
CA THR A 178 1.60 0.06 3.40
C THR A 178 2.70 0.48 2.42
N PHE A 179 3.66 -0.41 2.16
CA PHE A 179 4.70 -0.20 1.16
C PHE A 179 4.19 -0.37 -0.27
N GLU A 180 3.01 -0.93 -0.48
CA GLU A 180 2.40 -1.09 -1.81
C GLU A 180 1.95 0.24 -2.39
N ILE A 181 1.58 1.18 -1.52
CA ILE A 181 1.26 2.55 -1.91
C ILE A 181 2.56 3.34 -2.00
N GLN A 182 3.10 3.43 -3.20
CA GLN A 182 4.28 4.23 -3.50
C GLN A 182 3.95 5.72 -3.43
N ASP A 183 4.99 6.57 -3.31
CA ASP A 183 4.84 8.03 -3.28
C ASP A 183 4.50 8.59 -4.68
N ARG A 184 3.30 8.24 -5.16
CA ARG A 184 2.67 8.78 -6.36
C ARG A 184 1.65 9.84 -5.96
N CYS A 185 1.30 10.72 -6.89
CA CYS A 185 0.29 11.74 -6.64
C CYS A 185 -1.10 11.13 -6.35
N GLY A 186 -1.97 11.91 -5.72
CA GLY A 186 -3.38 11.57 -5.50
C GLY A 186 -3.71 11.00 -4.11
N LEU A 187 -2.73 10.52 -3.37
CA LEU A 187 -2.91 9.93 -2.04
C LEU A 187 -2.17 10.71 -0.94
N SER A 188 -2.38 12.05 -0.91
CA SER A 188 -1.76 12.97 0.06
C SER A 188 -0.23 12.89 0.14
N THR A 189 0.45 12.67 -0.98
CA THR A 189 1.91 12.46 -1.01
C THR A 189 2.68 13.68 -0.50
N SER A 190 2.28 14.90 -0.87
CA SER A 190 2.92 16.15 -0.40
C SER A 190 2.83 16.26 1.11
N THR A 191 1.63 16.13 1.66
CA THR A 191 1.36 16.20 3.11
C THR A 191 2.12 15.10 3.86
N ARG A 192 2.11 13.85 3.35
CA ARG A 192 2.89 12.75 3.94
C ARG A 192 4.39 13.01 3.95
N ASN A 193 4.94 13.57 2.88
CA ASN A 193 6.35 13.93 2.82
C ASN A 193 6.67 15.06 3.81
N ARG A 194 5.77 16.02 3.98
CA ARG A 194 5.89 17.05 4.98
C ARG A 194 5.88 16.48 6.40
N ILE A 195 4.95 15.56 6.69
CA ILE A 195 4.90 14.85 7.98
C ILE A 195 6.21 14.10 8.24
N ARG A 196 6.73 13.36 7.26
CA ARG A 196 7.99 12.61 7.40
C ARG A 196 9.20 13.50 7.69
N SER A 197 9.21 14.73 7.20
CA SER A 197 10.29 15.68 7.50
C SER A 197 10.32 16.14 8.96
N ILE A 198 9.19 16.00 9.68
CA ILE A 198 9.03 16.38 11.08
C ILE A 198 9.04 15.12 11.97
N TRP A 199 8.26 14.10 11.59
CA TRP A 199 8.12 12.84 12.31
C TRP A 199 8.46 11.66 11.36
N PRO A 200 9.75 11.31 11.21
CA PRO A 200 10.19 10.36 10.20
C PRO A 200 9.69 8.92 10.41
N TYR A 201 9.34 8.56 11.67
CA TYR A 201 9.02 7.17 12.00
C TYR A 201 7.53 6.91 12.22
N LYS A 202 6.82 7.79 12.92
CA LYS A 202 5.39 7.64 13.20
C LYS A 202 4.78 8.99 13.57
N LEU A 203 3.47 9.08 13.44
CA LEU A 203 2.71 10.21 13.97
C LEU A 203 2.79 10.26 15.50
N PRO A 204 2.77 11.45 16.12
CA PRO A 204 2.61 11.60 17.56
C PRO A 204 1.32 10.95 18.05
N ASP A 205 1.35 10.43 19.28
CA ASP A 205 0.16 9.91 19.97
C ASP A 205 -0.54 11.07 20.69
N MET A 206 -1.56 11.60 20.05
CA MET A 206 -2.33 12.74 20.54
C MET A 206 -3.74 12.72 19.93
N ASP A 207 -4.59 13.65 20.33
CA ASP A 207 -5.92 13.79 19.75
C ASP A 207 -5.87 13.93 18.23
N PRO A 208 -6.60 13.09 17.47
CA PRO A 208 -6.50 13.06 16.00
C PRO A 208 -6.88 14.38 15.32
N GLU A 209 -7.85 15.12 15.84
CA GLU A 209 -8.23 16.43 15.27
C GLU A 209 -7.14 17.47 15.53
N MET A 210 -6.59 17.49 16.75
CA MET A 210 -5.47 18.37 17.09
C MET A 210 -4.26 18.08 16.21
N LEU A 211 -3.94 16.79 15.99
CA LEU A 211 -2.85 16.38 15.11
C LEU A 211 -3.11 16.84 13.66
N ALA A 212 -4.34 16.69 13.17
CA ALA A 212 -4.71 17.16 11.83
C ALA A 212 -4.54 18.68 11.69
N ARG A 213 -4.89 19.46 12.73
CA ARG A 213 -4.65 20.92 12.74
C ARG A 213 -3.18 21.28 12.70
N LEU A 214 -2.34 20.57 13.45
CA LEU A 214 -0.88 20.76 13.41
C LEU A 214 -0.31 20.43 12.03
N VAL A 215 -0.71 19.31 11.45
CA VAL A 215 -0.28 18.91 10.10
C VAL A 215 -0.70 19.94 9.06
N PHE A 216 -1.94 20.43 9.12
CA PHE A 216 -2.43 21.49 8.24
C PHE A 216 -1.59 22.78 8.38
N CYS A 217 -1.25 23.19 9.59
CA CYS A 217 -0.38 24.35 9.83
C CYS A 217 1.02 24.13 9.26
N PHE A 218 1.61 22.94 9.46
CA PHE A 218 2.94 22.63 8.93
C PHE A 218 2.99 22.58 7.40
N GLU A 219 1.93 22.09 6.77
CA GLU A 219 1.84 22.07 5.31
C GLU A 219 1.76 23.48 4.73
N ASN A 220 1.07 24.38 5.42
CA ASN A 220 0.82 25.76 5.02
C ASN A 220 1.75 26.78 5.69
N ASP A 221 2.92 26.36 6.17
CA ASP A 221 3.93 27.25 6.74
C ASP A 221 4.39 28.28 5.72
N PRO A 222 4.19 29.61 5.97
CA PRO A 222 4.48 30.69 5.00
C PRO A 222 5.93 30.76 4.55
N GLU A 223 6.89 30.31 5.39
CA GLU A 223 8.31 30.32 5.05
C GLU A 223 8.68 29.25 4.01
N ARG A 224 7.79 28.28 3.76
CA ARG A 224 8.06 27.11 2.96
C ARG A 224 7.01 26.83 1.89
N SER A 225 5.92 27.55 1.88
CA SER A 225 4.90 27.49 0.82
C SER A 225 5.25 28.48 -0.28
N ASP A 226 4.89 28.13 -1.51
CA ASP A 226 4.95 29.00 -2.67
C ASP A 226 3.78 30.01 -2.70
N GLY A 227 3.12 30.23 -1.57
CA GLY A 227 1.97 31.09 -1.41
C GLY A 227 0.63 30.42 -1.73
N ILE A 228 0.65 29.13 -2.11
CA ILE A 228 -0.56 28.32 -2.33
C ILE A 228 -0.93 27.62 -1.03
N ILE A 229 -2.15 27.87 -0.52
CA ILE A 229 -2.65 27.21 0.68
C ILE A 229 -3.32 25.89 0.27
N SER A 230 -2.81 24.78 0.80
CA SER A 230 -3.45 23.46 0.71
C SER A 230 -4.69 23.42 1.58
N GLY A 231 -5.74 22.73 1.14
CA GLY A 231 -6.91 22.46 1.97
C GLY A 231 -6.63 21.45 3.08
N ALA A 232 -7.56 21.33 4.02
CA ALA A 232 -7.37 20.49 5.21
C ALA A 232 -7.66 19.00 4.97
N GLN A 233 -8.23 18.62 3.82
CA GLN A 233 -8.68 17.27 3.52
C GLN A 233 -7.56 16.22 3.68
N ASP A 234 -6.35 16.53 3.25
CA ASP A 234 -5.21 15.61 3.35
C ASP A 234 -4.77 15.39 4.79
N ALA A 235 -4.63 16.48 5.56
CA ALA A 235 -4.26 16.43 6.97
C ALA A 235 -5.29 15.63 7.79
N ILE A 236 -6.59 15.89 7.56
CA ILE A 236 -7.70 15.22 8.23
C ILE A 236 -7.70 13.72 7.91
N GLY A 237 -7.66 13.37 6.63
CA GLY A 237 -7.73 11.97 6.19
C GLY A 237 -6.49 11.15 6.57
N ILE A 238 -5.32 11.78 6.80
CA ILE A 238 -4.14 11.10 7.34
C ILE A 238 -4.29 10.89 8.85
N CYS A 239 -4.72 11.91 9.59
CA CYS A 239 -4.66 11.90 11.05
C CYS A 239 -5.89 11.25 11.71
N MET A 240 -7.08 11.44 11.16
CA MET A 240 -8.32 10.92 11.73
C MET A 240 -8.62 9.51 11.23
N PRO A 241 -8.66 8.49 12.11
CA PRO A 241 -8.89 7.09 11.71
C PRO A 241 -10.34 6.83 11.28
N GLY A 242 -10.54 5.77 10.52
CA GLY A 242 -11.86 5.34 10.06
C GLY A 242 -12.35 6.10 8.83
N LEU A 243 -13.67 6.20 8.72
CA LEU A 243 -14.38 6.96 7.70
C LEU A 243 -14.81 8.28 8.32
N VAL A 244 -14.44 9.41 7.68
CA VAL A 244 -14.72 10.76 8.19
C VAL A 244 -15.29 11.61 7.06
N ARG A 245 -16.37 12.35 7.37
CA ARG A 245 -16.79 13.48 6.54
C ARG A 245 -16.58 14.80 7.27
N HIS A 246 -16.19 15.81 6.54
CA HIS A 246 -15.86 17.14 7.07
C HIS A 246 -16.46 18.21 6.17
N TYR A 247 -17.15 19.20 6.79
CA TYR A 247 -18.01 20.18 6.12
C TYR A 247 -17.31 21.53 5.96
N TYR A 248 -17.33 22.05 4.74
CA TYR A 248 -16.72 23.33 4.36
C TYR A 248 -17.73 24.34 3.88
N ASP A 249 -17.51 25.61 4.23
CA ASP A 249 -18.40 26.73 3.95
C ASP A 249 -17.65 28.00 3.48
N GLY A 250 -16.54 27.82 2.79
CA GLY A 250 -15.68 28.90 2.32
C GLY A 250 -14.41 29.10 3.16
N HIS A 251 -14.15 28.22 4.12
CA HIS A 251 -12.94 28.21 4.94
C HIS A 251 -12.05 27.02 4.59
N TYR A 252 -10.73 27.14 4.83
CA TYR A 252 -9.78 26.04 4.64
C TYR A 252 -9.91 24.94 5.69
N TRP A 253 -10.37 25.27 6.91
CA TRP A 253 -10.64 24.30 7.97
C TRP A 253 -12.15 24.05 8.08
N PRO A 254 -12.60 22.79 8.18
CA PRO A 254 -14.03 22.51 8.22
C PRO A 254 -14.66 22.96 9.53
N ILE A 255 -15.93 23.33 9.46
CA ILE A 255 -16.71 23.78 10.63
C ILE A 255 -17.37 22.64 11.37
N ARG A 256 -17.44 21.44 10.75
CA ARG A 256 -18.09 20.26 11.33
C ARG A 256 -17.47 18.98 10.82
N PHE A 257 -17.39 17.98 11.73
CA PHE A 257 -16.94 16.62 11.44
C PHE A 257 -18.02 15.61 11.81
N GLU A 258 -18.07 14.51 11.06
CA GLU A 258 -18.79 13.29 11.41
C GLU A 258 -17.91 12.10 11.08
N SER A 259 -17.72 11.19 12.06
CA SER A 259 -16.87 10.00 11.92
C SER A 259 -17.69 8.74 12.08
N CYS A 260 -17.40 7.76 11.26
CA CYS A 260 -17.92 6.39 11.37
C CYS A 260 -16.78 5.44 11.68
N HIS A 261 -16.94 4.69 12.78
CA HIS A 261 -15.99 3.66 13.23
C HIS A 261 -16.67 2.28 13.33
N ASP A 262 -17.83 2.13 12.71
CA ASP A 262 -18.55 0.87 12.65
C ASP A 262 -17.77 -0.15 11.84
N GLU A 263 -17.43 -1.29 12.49
CA GLU A 263 -16.57 -2.31 11.88
C GLU A 263 -17.20 -2.96 10.65
N GLU A 264 -18.53 -3.14 10.64
CA GLU A 264 -19.21 -3.74 9.48
C GLU A 264 -19.15 -2.80 8.27
N ILE A 265 -19.25 -1.48 8.49
CA ILE A 265 -19.15 -0.48 7.42
C ILE A 265 -17.71 -0.38 6.92
N LEU A 266 -16.72 -0.35 7.81
CA LEU A 266 -15.32 -0.24 7.43
C LEU A 266 -14.86 -1.49 6.68
N SER A 267 -15.18 -2.69 7.16
CA SER A 267 -14.88 -3.95 6.49
C SER A 267 -15.58 -4.06 5.13
N TRP A 268 -16.84 -3.62 5.05
CA TRP A 268 -17.57 -3.57 3.78
C TRP A 268 -16.88 -2.66 2.75
N LEU A 269 -16.37 -1.49 3.17
CA LEU A 269 -15.59 -0.62 2.27
C LEU A 269 -14.28 -1.27 1.80
N GLU A 270 -13.58 -2.00 2.69
CA GLU A 270 -12.35 -2.73 2.35
C GLU A 270 -12.59 -3.83 1.32
N GLU A 271 -13.73 -4.53 1.41
CA GLU A 271 -14.13 -5.55 0.43
C GLU A 271 -14.47 -4.96 -0.96
N LYS A 272 -14.96 -3.72 -1.00
CA LYS A 272 -15.48 -3.09 -2.23
C LYS A 272 -14.47 -2.19 -2.91
N LEU A 273 -13.44 -1.71 -2.21
CA LEU A 273 -12.49 -0.73 -2.73
C LEU A 273 -11.12 -1.33 -2.99
N CYS A 274 -10.52 -0.96 -4.11
CA CYS A 274 -9.11 -1.23 -4.39
C CYS A 274 -8.46 -0.07 -5.16
N LEU A 275 -7.13 -0.06 -5.19
CA LEU A 275 -6.34 0.92 -5.94
C LEU A 275 -5.56 0.25 -7.06
N VAL A 276 -5.63 0.83 -8.24
CA VAL A 276 -4.81 0.44 -9.39
C VAL A 276 -3.75 1.51 -9.62
N PRO A 277 -2.46 1.16 -9.61
CA PRO A 277 -1.39 2.10 -9.94
C PRO A 277 -1.49 2.54 -11.41
N MET A 278 -1.47 3.85 -11.65
CA MET A 278 -1.31 4.46 -12.96
C MET A 278 0.10 5.03 -13.12
N PHE A 279 0.35 5.73 -14.22
CA PHE A 279 1.56 6.51 -14.39
C PHE A 279 1.64 7.69 -13.40
N PRO A 280 2.84 8.16 -13.04
CA PRO A 280 3.00 9.36 -12.22
C PRO A 280 2.47 10.61 -12.96
N ARG A 281 1.98 11.60 -12.20
CA ARG A 281 1.63 12.89 -12.79
C ARG A 281 2.86 13.48 -13.46
N ARG A 282 2.67 14.07 -14.66
CA ARG A 282 3.75 14.72 -15.40
C ARG A 282 4.22 15.97 -14.67
N ASP A 283 5.51 16.21 -14.67
CA ASP A 283 6.09 17.45 -14.12
C ASP A 283 5.53 18.67 -14.85
N GLY A 284 5.28 19.73 -14.08
CA GLY A 284 4.71 20.99 -14.62
C GLY A 284 3.20 20.92 -14.95
N CYS A 285 2.52 19.78 -14.70
CA CYS A 285 1.08 19.70 -14.89
C CYS A 285 0.33 20.47 -13.80
N SER A 286 -0.36 21.55 -14.18
CA SER A 286 -1.30 22.25 -13.31
C SER A 286 -2.70 21.72 -13.51
N VAL A 287 -3.23 20.99 -12.52
CA VAL A 287 -4.59 20.43 -12.56
C VAL A 287 -5.69 21.48 -12.41
N VAL A 288 -5.36 22.65 -11.87
CA VAL A 288 -6.28 23.80 -11.74
C VAL A 288 -6.31 24.69 -13.00
N LYS A 289 -5.52 24.35 -14.00
CA LYS A 289 -5.55 25.07 -15.28
C LYS A 289 -6.92 24.90 -15.93
N ASP A 290 -7.46 26.00 -16.45
CA ASP A 290 -8.77 26.05 -17.13
C ASP A 290 -9.94 25.55 -16.24
N ALA A 291 -9.85 25.75 -14.92
CA ALA A 291 -10.88 25.37 -13.98
C ALA A 291 -12.21 26.09 -14.27
N GLN A 292 -13.31 25.33 -14.22
CA GLN A 292 -14.68 25.76 -14.46
C GLN A 292 -15.50 25.63 -13.18
N ILE A 293 -15.34 26.58 -12.26
CA ILE A 293 -15.95 26.52 -10.92
C ILE A 293 -17.12 27.47 -10.86
N ASP A 294 -18.31 26.93 -10.74
CA ASP A 294 -19.56 27.67 -10.57
C ASP A 294 -20.52 26.95 -9.61
N VAL A 295 -21.66 27.58 -9.31
CA VAL A 295 -22.67 27.04 -8.40
C VAL A 295 -23.19 25.69 -8.84
N GLN A 296 -23.39 25.46 -10.15
CA GLN A 296 -23.96 24.22 -10.66
C GLN A 296 -22.99 23.03 -10.48
N HIS A 297 -21.71 23.22 -10.83
CA HIS A 297 -20.68 22.18 -10.67
C HIS A 297 -20.44 21.87 -9.20
N VAL A 298 -20.37 22.89 -8.34
CA VAL A 298 -20.19 22.69 -6.89
C VAL A 298 -21.41 22.00 -6.26
N GLN A 299 -22.62 22.34 -6.69
CA GLN A 299 -23.82 21.67 -6.21
C GLN A 299 -23.86 20.20 -6.62
N ALA A 300 -23.45 19.86 -7.85
CA ALA A 300 -23.33 18.48 -8.29
C ALA A 300 -22.32 17.70 -7.41
N LEU A 301 -21.16 18.31 -7.09
CA LEU A 301 -20.16 17.71 -6.21
C LEU A 301 -20.69 17.46 -4.80
N THR A 302 -21.34 18.45 -4.19
CA THR A 302 -21.85 18.38 -2.81
C THR A 302 -23.01 17.40 -2.70
N THR A 303 -23.91 17.37 -3.69
CA THR A 303 -25.00 16.38 -3.77
C THR A 303 -24.43 14.96 -3.87
N ALA A 304 -23.47 14.72 -4.76
CA ALA A 304 -22.83 13.43 -4.88
C ALA A 304 -22.13 12.98 -3.58
N ALA A 305 -21.55 13.90 -2.84
CA ALA A 305 -20.94 13.59 -1.54
C ALA A 305 -21.98 13.18 -0.49
N GLU A 306 -23.12 13.88 -0.41
CA GLU A 306 -24.21 13.49 0.49
C GLU A 306 -24.78 12.12 0.16
N GLU A 307 -25.03 11.83 -1.11
CA GLU A 307 -25.53 10.51 -1.55
C GLU A 307 -24.49 9.41 -1.31
N CYS A 308 -23.21 9.69 -1.53
CA CYS A 308 -22.12 8.78 -1.23
C CYS A 308 -22.09 8.38 0.26
N TRP A 309 -22.22 9.35 1.16
CA TRP A 309 -22.27 9.09 2.60
C TRP A 309 -23.45 8.23 3.01
N LYS A 310 -24.66 8.55 2.53
CA LYS A 310 -25.88 7.77 2.79
C LYS A 310 -25.74 6.33 2.32
N ALA A 311 -25.25 6.14 1.09
CA ALA A 311 -25.06 4.83 0.49
C ALA A 311 -24.03 3.97 1.27
N ILE A 312 -22.94 4.59 1.76
CA ILE A 312 -21.95 3.89 2.58
C ILE A 312 -22.58 3.43 3.91
N LEU A 313 -23.28 4.33 4.62
CA LEU A 313 -23.88 3.99 5.91
C LEU A 313 -24.96 2.90 5.80
N SER A 314 -25.69 2.85 4.68
CA SER A 314 -26.68 1.78 4.40
C SER A 314 -26.06 0.55 3.74
N ARG A 315 -24.78 0.57 3.37
CA ARG A 315 -24.09 -0.48 2.61
C ARG A 315 -24.78 -0.80 1.28
N ASP A 316 -25.39 0.21 0.67
CA ASP A 316 -26.02 0.09 -0.65
C ASP A 316 -24.95 0.27 -1.73
N LEU A 317 -24.50 -0.84 -2.30
CA LEU A 317 -23.38 -0.89 -3.24
C LEU A 317 -23.68 -0.16 -4.56
N GLU A 318 -24.88 -0.34 -5.11
CA GLU A 318 -25.26 0.27 -6.39
C GLU A 318 -25.38 1.79 -6.25
N HIS A 319 -26.00 2.24 -5.15
CA HIS A 319 -26.11 3.65 -4.84
C HIS A 319 -24.71 4.26 -4.54
N PHE A 320 -23.86 3.54 -3.81
CA PHE A 320 -22.49 3.97 -3.56
C PHE A 320 -21.69 4.13 -4.86
N ALA A 321 -21.74 3.13 -5.76
CA ALA A 321 -21.06 3.17 -7.04
C ALA A 321 -21.55 4.35 -7.91
N ALA A 322 -22.86 4.59 -7.94
CA ALA A 322 -23.46 5.71 -8.68
C ALA A 322 -22.99 7.07 -8.13
N ALA A 323 -23.06 7.26 -6.80
CA ALA A 323 -22.64 8.49 -6.14
C ALA A 323 -21.12 8.74 -6.26
N TYR A 324 -20.32 7.68 -6.19
CA TYR A 324 -18.86 7.73 -6.37
C TYR A 324 -18.49 8.23 -7.77
N LYS A 325 -19.12 7.68 -8.82
CA LYS A 325 -18.95 8.15 -10.21
C LYS A 325 -19.45 9.56 -10.40
N ALA A 326 -20.60 9.93 -9.82
CA ALA A 326 -21.15 11.28 -9.90
C ALA A 326 -20.19 12.31 -9.26
N SER A 327 -19.58 11.99 -8.11
CA SER A 327 -18.57 12.82 -7.48
C SER A 327 -17.34 13.01 -8.37
N PHE A 328 -16.87 11.94 -9.03
CA PHE A 328 -15.75 12.04 -9.96
C PHE A 328 -16.11 12.87 -11.20
N GLN A 329 -17.31 12.68 -11.76
CA GLN A 329 -17.78 13.44 -12.90
C GLN A 329 -17.88 14.95 -12.58
N ALA A 330 -18.41 15.30 -11.42
CA ALA A 330 -18.45 16.69 -10.95
C ALA A 330 -17.03 17.28 -10.79
N GLN A 331 -16.10 16.48 -10.27
CA GLN A 331 -14.70 16.88 -10.09
C GLN A 331 -14.00 17.18 -11.42
N ILE A 332 -14.11 16.29 -12.41
CA ILE A 332 -13.47 16.50 -13.73
C ILE A 332 -14.18 17.56 -14.56
N SER A 333 -15.45 17.83 -14.33
CA SER A 333 -16.16 18.95 -14.95
C SER A 333 -15.64 20.29 -14.44
N MET A 334 -15.32 20.40 -13.14
CA MET A 334 -14.69 21.58 -12.56
C MET A 334 -13.21 21.73 -12.99
N PHE A 335 -12.50 20.61 -13.09
CA PHE A 335 -11.06 20.56 -13.31
C PHE A 335 -10.70 19.64 -14.50
N PRO A 336 -11.00 20.03 -15.76
CA PRO A 336 -10.78 19.19 -16.92
C PRO A 336 -9.32 18.75 -17.11
N ALA A 337 -8.36 19.58 -16.67
CA ALA A 337 -6.93 19.27 -16.72
C ALA A 337 -6.50 18.06 -15.84
N MET A 338 -7.39 17.54 -15.00
CA MET A 338 -7.17 16.26 -14.31
C MET A 338 -7.11 15.07 -15.27
N MET A 339 -7.82 15.15 -16.39
CA MET A 339 -7.87 14.11 -17.42
C MET A 339 -6.66 14.21 -18.36
N GLN A 340 -5.47 13.91 -17.83
CA GLN A 340 -4.23 13.88 -18.61
C GLN A 340 -4.24 12.74 -19.65
N PRO A 341 -3.46 12.86 -20.75
CA PRO A 341 -3.34 11.78 -21.74
C PRO A 341 -2.96 10.44 -21.08
N GLY A 342 -3.72 9.39 -21.42
CA GLY A 342 -3.58 8.05 -20.88
C GLY A 342 -4.49 7.74 -19.68
N VAL A 343 -5.08 8.74 -19.01
CA VAL A 343 -6.04 8.48 -17.91
C VAL A 343 -7.29 7.79 -18.44
N GLN A 344 -7.80 8.24 -19.59
CA GLN A 344 -8.98 7.63 -20.22
C GLN A 344 -8.74 6.16 -20.57
N ASP A 345 -7.55 5.80 -21.05
CA ASP A 345 -7.19 4.41 -21.38
C ASP A 345 -7.29 3.49 -20.17
N PHE A 346 -6.89 3.97 -18.98
CA PHE A 346 -7.08 3.23 -17.73
C PHE A 346 -8.55 3.09 -17.35
N ILE A 347 -9.32 4.17 -17.47
CA ILE A 347 -10.77 4.13 -17.21
C ILE A 347 -11.44 3.15 -18.16
N ASP A 348 -11.17 3.21 -19.44
CA ASP A 348 -11.74 2.33 -20.46
C ASP A 348 -11.41 0.86 -20.20
N ARG A 349 -10.15 0.59 -19.81
CA ARG A 349 -9.70 -0.76 -19.45
C ARG A 349 -10.50 -1.37 -18.31
N TYR A 350 -10.68 -0.62 -17.22
CA TYR A 350 -11.31 -1.16 -16.01
C TYR A 350 -12.83 -1.03 -16.02
N SER A 351 -13.40 -0.07 -16.74
CA SER A 351 -14.85 0.13 -16.83
C SER A 351 -15.60 -1.02 -17.54
N VAL A 352 -14.92 -1.80 -18.36
CA VAL A 352 -15.47 -2.95 -19.08
C VAL A 352 -15.26 -4.28 -18.35
N MET A 353 -14.53 -4.29 -17.25
CA MET A 353 -14.30 -5.50 -16.46
C MET A 353 -15.55 -5.87 -15.68
N ASP A 354 -15.92 -7.17 -15.73
CA ASP A 354 -17.06 -7.66 -14.97
C ASP A 354 -16.86 -7.42 -13.47
N GLY A 355 -17.90 -6.89 -12.83
CA GLY A 355 -17.91 -6.58 -11.41
C GLY A 355 -17.22 -5.29 -11.00
N VAL A 356 -16.58 -4.53 -11.89
CA VAL A 356 -16.14 -3.15 -11.62
C VAL A 356 -17.33 -2.20 -11.84
N LEU A 357 -17.80 -1.57 -10.77
CA LEU A 357 -19.03 -0.77 -10.79
C LEU A 357 -18.75 0.72 -10.92
N ALA A 358 -17.64 1.20 -10.35
CA ALA A 358 -17.29 2.61 -10.36
C ALA A 358 -15.77 2.82 -10.27
N TRP A 359 -15.35 4.02 -10.64
CA TRP A 359 -13.94 4.44 -10.62
C TRP A 359 -13.82 5.92 -10.33
N LYS A 360 -12.66 6.31 -9.75
CA LYS A 360 -12.32 7.71 -9.48
C LYS A 360 -10.80 7.87 -9.32
N MET A 361 -10.24 8.97 -9.83
CA MET A 361 -8.90 9.39 -9.45
C MET A 361 -8.95 10.07 -8.08
N PRO A 362 -8.22 9.59 -7.08
CA PRO A 362 -8.15 10.27 -5.78
C PRO A 362 -7.34 11.55 -5.84
N GLY A 363 -7.68 12.50 -4.95
CA GLY A 363 -7.02 13.78 -4.81
C GLY A 363 -7.14 14.65 -6.06
N ALA A 364 -6.08 15.38 -6.38
CA ALA A 364 -6.04 16.30 -7.50
C ALA A 364 -5.96 15.63 -8.88
N GLY A 365 -5.88 14.31 -8.97
CA GLY A 365 -5.87 13.58 -10.24
C GLY A 365 -4.63 13.82 -11.10
N GLY A 366 -4.76 13.63 -12.43
CA GLY A 366 -3.68 13.80 -13.39
C GLY A 366 -2.70 12.62 -13.46
N GLY A 367 -3.00 11.48 -12.82
CA GLY A 367 -2.19 10.29 -12.70
C GLY A 367 -2.18 9.74 -11.27
N GLY A 368 -1.22 8.87 -10.96
CA GLY A 368 -1.01 8.28 -9.64
C GLY A 368 -1.78 6.97 -9.46
N TYR A 369 -3.03 7.04 -9.06
CA TYR A 369 -3.89 5.88 -8.82
C TYR A 369 -5.29 6.07 -9.40
N LEU A 370 -5.91 4.95 -9.78
CA LEU A 370 -7.34 4.85 -10.03
C LEU A 370 -7.95 4.00 -8.91
N ALA A 371 -8.86 4.55 -8.14
CA ALA A 371 -9.61 3.81 -7.14
C ALA A 371 -10.85 3.22 -7.80
N LEU A 372 -11.10 1.93 -7.56
CA LEU A 372 -12.22 1.18 -8.12
C LEU A 372 -13.18 0.76 -7.02
N VAL A 373 -14.46 0.74 -7.34
CA VAL A 373 -15.51 0.08 -6.56
C VAL A 373 -15.86 -1.24 -7.26
N CYS A 374 -15.65 -2.35 -6.58
CA CYS A 374 -15.89 -3.70 -7.10
C CYS A 374 -17.09 -4.35 -6.41
N ARG A 375 -17.78 -5.26 -7.11
CA ARG A 375 -18.94 -5.97 -6.58
C ARG A 375 -18.60 -6.83 -5.38
N ASN A 376 -17.47 -7.51 -5.42
CA ASN A 376 -16.93 -8.34 -4.36
C ASN A 376 -15.40 -8.49 -4.54
N GLU A 377 -14.75 -9.19 -3.63
CA GLU A 377 -13.32 -9.42 -3.68
C GLU A 377 -12.81 -10.17 -4.92
N ASP A 378 -13.65 -11.06 -5.50
CA ASP A 378 -13.28 -11.84 -6.69
C ASP A 378 -13.23 -10.97 -7.95
N CYS A 379 -13.90 -9.82 -7.92
CA CYS A 379 -13.89 -8.84 -9.02
C CYS A 379 -12.75 -7.82 -8.91
N ILE A 380 -11.90 -7.91 -7.89
CA ILE A 380 -10.74 -7.04 -7.76
C ILE A 380 -9.70 -7.42 -8.82
N PRO A 381 -9.27 -6.48 -9.68
CA PRO A 381 -8.30 -6.79 -10.74
C PRO A 381 -6.98 -7.33 -10.18
N GLU A 382 -6.36 -8.23 -10.93
CA GLU A 382 -5.03 -8.71 -10.59
C GLU A 382 -4.02 -7.55 -10.52
N GLY A 383 -3.20 -7.55 -9.47
CA GLY A 383 -2.23 -6.51 -9.21
C GLY A 383 -2.80 -5.20 -8.65
N ALA A 384 -4.11 -5.12 -8.40
CA ALA A 384 -4.66 -4.02 -7.62
C ALA A 384 -4.27 -4.13 -6.14
N ILE A 385 -4.14 -2.98 -5.49
CA ILE A 385 -3.80 -2.88 -4.07
C ILE A 385 -5.08 -2.95 -3.25
N ARG A 386 -5.18 -3.94 -2.36
CA ARG A 386 -6.26 -4.03 -1.39
C ARG A 386 -6.06 -2.99 -0.30
N LEU A 387 -7.15 -2.46 0.23
CA LEU A 387 -7.12 -1.40 1.23
C LEU A 387 -7.35 -1.98 2.62
N THR A 388 -6.66 -1.40 3.60
CA THR A 388 -6.93 -1.62 5.03
C THR A 388 -7.18 -0.25 5.65
N ILE A 389 -8.39 -0.03 6.14
CA ILE A 389 -8.78 1.22 6.78
C ILE A 389 -8.25 1.22 8.22
N ARG A 390 -7.62 2.30 8.62
CA ARG A 390 -7.10 2.45 9.97
C ARG A 390 -8.22 2.52 10.99
N ARG A 391 -8.18 1.64 11.99
CA ARG A 391 -9.14 1.62 13.10
C ARG A 391 -8.73 2.59 14.20
N ARG A 392 -9.71 3.07 14.96
CA ARG A 392 -9.44 3.83 16.18
C ARG A 392 -8.89 2.87 17.23
N ASN A 393 -7.69 3.14 17.76
CA ASN A 393 -7.12 2.31 18.84
C ASN A 393 -8.04 2.36 20.06
N SER A 394 -8.56 1.21 20.49
CA SER A 394 -9.43 1.07 21.67
C SER A 394 -8.74 1.35 23.01
N GLY A 395 -7.43 1.69 22.99
CA GLY A 395 -6.61 1.93 24.17
C GLY A 395 -6.47 3.39 24.61
N ASN A 396 -6.81 4.38 23.80
CA ASN A 396 -6.75 5.79 24.16
C ASN A 396 -8.16 6.32 24.47
N LYS A 397 -8.59 6.13 25.70
CA LYS A 397 -9.65 6.97 26.30
C LYS A 397 -8.97 8.27 26.73
N PHE A 398 -9.10 9.32 25.93
CA PHE A 398 -8.98 10.67 26.41
C PHE A 398 -10.36 11.22 26.74
#